data_cee8e63a0c1fb638b607b3f2ea378a82
#
_entry.id   cee8e63a0c1fb638b607b3f2ea378a82
#
_cell.length_a   1.000
_cell.length_b   1.000
_cell.length_c   1.000
_cell.angle_alpha   90.00
_cell.angle_beta   90.00
_cell.angle_gamma   90.00
#
_symmetry.space_group_name_H-M   'P 1'
#
loop_
_entity.id
_entity.type
_entity.pdbx_description
1 polymer ?
#
loop_
_entity_poly.entity_id
_entity_poly.type
_entity_poly.pdbx_seq_one_letter_code
_entity_poly.pdbx_strand_id
1 'polypeptide(L)'
;MSNKLYYVAHAQDAFLKPLTPELFDLFTTSKDNQAKIQAFRRGADKDKSKNLVHLFYFQGVKHEEKYAAYLAECGAKKVKARGSRNEDFMLPTAWLMIDIDHEEHPYDLWQEIRTRLEAQELVGYLIFAHITPSGTGLRLVMARLPEMTLLHFEDAKSAWLARIP
;
A
#
# COMPACT_ATOMS: atom_id res chain seq x y z
N MET A 1 3.34 9.38 -15.72
CA MET A 1 2.60 8.78 -14.58
C MET A 1 2.60 9.76 -13.43
N SER A 2 1.50 9.87 -12.69
CA SER A 2 1.43 10.77 -11.54
C SER A 2 2.22 10.18 -10.37
N ASN A 3 3.09 10.98 -9.75
CA ASN A 3 3.85 10.60 -8.55
C ASN A 3 3.08 10.93 -7.25
N LYS A 4 1.78 11.18 -7.35
CA LYS A 4 0.96 11.46 -6.16
C LYS A 4 0.76 10.19 -5.36
N LEU A 5 1.06 10.24 -4.08
CA LEU A 5 0.79 9.20 -3.11
C LEU A 5 -0.48 9.52 -2.32
N TYR A 6 -1.09 8.48 -1.80
CA TYR A 6 -2.28 8.57 -0.97
C TYR A 6 -2.14 7.72 0.28
N TYR A 7 -2.93 8.05 1.28
CA TYR A 7 -3.10 7.25 2.49
C TYR A 7 -4.58 7.16 2.86
N VAL A 8 -4.90 6.23 3.74
CA VAL A 8 -6.18 6.16 4.44
C VAL A 8 -5.96 6.34 5.93
N ALA A 9 -6.84 7.08 6.59
CA ALA A 9 -6.71 7.34 8.03
C ALA A 9 -6.97 6.08 8.86
N HIS A 10 -7.81 5.17 8.37
CA HIS A 10 -8.14 3.89 9.00
C HIS A 10 -8.25 2.79 7.95
N ALA A 11 -8.04 1.55 8.35
CA ALA A 11 -8.12 0.39 7.44
C ALA A 11 -9.47 0.29 6.70
N GLN A 12 -10.56 0.73 7.34
CA GLN A 12 -11.91 0.73 6.76
C GLN A 12 -12.26 2.03 6.02
N ASP A 13 -11.37 3.03 5.99
CA ASP A 13 -11.64 4.28 5.28
C ASP A 13 -11.68 4.01 3.78
N ALA A 14 -12.82 4.32 3.18
CA ALA A 14 -13.05 4.15 1.75
C ALA A 14 -12.47 5.30 0.90
N PHE A 15 -11.98 6.36 1.54
CA PHE A 15 -11.54 7.57 0.87
C PHE A 15 -10.04 7.78 1.00
N LEU A 16 -9.39 7.94 -0.15
CA LEU A 16 -7.97 8.24 -0.23
C LEU A 16 -7.74 9.73 0.06
N LYS A 17 -6.74 10.01 0.88
CA LYS A 17 -6.25 11.35 1.20
C LYS A 17 -4.85 11.53 0.60
N PRO A 18 -4.51 12.72 0.08
CA PRO A 18 -3.16 12.96 -0.43
C PRO A 18 -2.12 12.75 0.67
N LEU A 19 -1.04 12.07 0.34
CA LEU A 19 0.13 11.87 1.20
C LEU A 19 1.24 12.81 0.76
N THR A 20 1.65 13.70 1.64
CA THR A 20 2.84 14.54 1.43
C THR A 20 4.06 13.91 2.08
N PRO A 21 5.30 14.30 1.69
CA PRO A 21 6.52 13.84 2.36
C PRO A 21 6.50 14.07 3.86
N GLU A 22 6.03 15.24 4.31
CA GLU A 22 5.96 15.62 5.73
C GLU A 22 4.98 14.70 6.50
N LEU A 23 3.84 14.36 5.88
CA LEU A 23 2.89 13.40 6.46
C LEU A 23 3.48 11.99 6.50
N PHE A 24 4.22 11.59 5.47
CA PHE A 24 4.89 10.29 5.46
C PHE A 24 5.88 10.20 6.62
N ASP A 25 6.75 11.20 6.79
CA ASP A 25 7.71 11.27 7.89
C ASP A 25 7.00 11.27 9.25
N LEU A 26 5.97 12.09 9.40
CA LEU A 26 5.18 12.15 10.64
C LEU A 26 4.60 10.76 10.98
N PHE A 27 4.05 10.03 10.03
CA PHE A 27 3.41 8.75 10.29
C PHE A 27 4.41 7.64 10.58
N THR A 28 5.57 7.65 9.92
CA THR A 28 6.61 6.62 10.12
C THR A 28 7.42 6.84 11.40
N THR A 29 7.60 8.10 11.85
CA THR A 29 8.38 8.44 13.04
C THR A 29 7.54 8.66 14.30
N SER A 30 6.21 8.70 14.19
CA SER A 30 5.30 8.96 15.31
C SER A 30 5.42 7.90 16.41
N LYS A 31 5.80 8.35 17.61
CA LYS A 31 5.82 7.49 18.80
C LYS A 31 4.44 6.95 19.17
N ASP A 32 3.38 7.73 18.91
CA ASP A 32 2.00 7.30 19.15
C ASP A 32 1.60 6.15 18.22
N ASN A 33 1.92 6.25 16.92
CA ASN A 33 1.69 5.15 15.97
C ASN A 33 2.51 3.91 16.33
N GLN A 34 3.76 4.07 16.73
CA GLN A 34 4.59 2.97 17.19
C GLN A 34 4.01 2.30 18.43
N ALA A 35 3.54 3.08 19.42
CA ALA A 35 2.89 2.56 20.61
C ALA A 35 1.61 1.78 20.29
N LYS A 36 0.79 2.27 19.37
CA LYS A 36 -0.43 1.59 18.90
C LYS A 36 -0.10 0.26 18.21
N ILE A 37 0.91 0.23 17.34
CA ILE A 37 1.37 -1.00 16.69
C ILE A 37 1.86 -2.00 17.73
N GLN A 38 2.63 -1.54 18.73
CA GLN A 38 3.12 -2.38 19.82
C GLN A 38 1.98 -2.95 20.68
N ALA A 39 0.98 -2.14 21.00
CA ALA A 39 -0.21 -2.57 21.74
C ALA A 39 -1.00 -3.63 20.96
N PHE A 40 -1.17 -3.42 19.66
CA PHE A 40 -1.81 -4.38 18.78
C PHE A 40 -1.07 -5.72 18.73
N ARG A 41 0.26 -5.71 18.55
CA ARG A 41 1.10 -6.93 18.52
C ARG A 41 1.06 -7.72 19.81
N ARG A 42 0.91 -7.04 20.96
CA ARG A 42 0.78 -7.68 22.29
C ARG A 42 -0.63 -8.18 22.58
N GLY A 43 -1.56 -8.03 21.65
CA GLY A 43 -2.95 -8.43 21.84
C GLY A 43 -3.75 -7.57 22.84
N ALA A 44 -3.18 -6.44 23.27
CA ALA A 44 -3.86 -5.50 24.17
C ALA A 44 -5.04 -4.80 23.47
N ASP A 45 -5.00 -4.73 22.16
CA ASP A 45 -6.08 -4.22 21.33
C ASP A 45 -6.26 -5.11 20.10
N LYS A 46 -7.45 -5.73 20.02
CA LYS A 46 -7.79 -6.66 18.93
C LYS A 46 -8.47 -5.97 17.74
N ASP A 47 -8.86 -4.71 17.87
CA ASP A 47 -9.57 -4.00 16.81
C ASP A 47 -8.59 -3.31 15.87
N LYS A 48 -8.10 -4.10 14.90
CA LYS A 48 -7.20 -3.66 13.83
C LYS A 48 -7.75 -2.43 13.08
N SER A 49 -9.07 -2.30 12.97
CA SER A 49 -9.68 -1.23 12.19
C SER A 49 -9.67 0.12 12.89
N LYS A 50 -9.66 0.14 14.24
CA LYS A 50 -9.69 1.36 15.04
C LYS A 50 -8.30 1.90 15.37
N ASN A 51 -7.30 1.04 15.41
CA ASN A 51 -6.00 1.35 16.00
C ASN A 51 -4.87 1.50 15.01
N LEU A 52 -4.98 0.96 13.80
CA LEU A 52 -4.03 1.20 12.74
C LEU A 52 -4.42 2.45 11.98
N VAL A 53 -3.82 3.54 12.37
CA VAL A 53 -3.96 4.85 11.73
C VAL A 53 -2.92 4.96 10.64
N HIS A 54 -3.32 5.45 9.47
CA HIS A 54 -2.44 5.80 8.36
C HIS A 54 -1.84 4.59 7.62
N LEU A 55 -2.66 3.95 6.81
CA LEU A 55 -2.19 2.97 5.85
C LEU A 55 -1.86 3.66 4.54
N PHE A 56 -0.61 3.53 4.11
CA PHE A 56 -0.16 4.05 2.83
C PHE A 56 -0.75 3.24 1.68
N TYR A 57 -1.10 3.94 0.61
CA TYR A 57 -1.71 3.33 -0.56
C TYR A 57 -0.81 3.56 -1.78
N PHE A 58 -0.08 2.54 -2.17
CA PHE A 58 0.90 2.57 -3.27
C PHE A 58 0.40 1.94 -4.57
N GLN A 59 -0.76 1.29 -4.55
CA GLN A 59 -1.24 0.49 -5.68
C GLN A 59 -1.76 1.31 -6.86
N GLY A 60 -2.14 2.56 -6.59
CA GLY A 60 -2.69 3.40 -7.64
C GLY A 60 -2.89 4.85 -7.21
N VAL A 61 -3.13 5.70 -8.18
CA VAL A 61 -3.54 7.10 -7.98
C VAL A 61 -5.01 7.23 -8.31
N LYS A 62 -5.72 8.00 -7.49
CA LYS A 62 -7.11 8.32 -7.77
C LYS A 62 -7.24 9.10 -9.09
N HIS A 63 -8.12 8.63 -9.98
CA HIS A 63 -8.49 9.35 -11.17
C HIS A 63 -9.50 10.44 -10.80
N GLU A 64 -9.00 11.65 -10.51
CA GLU A 64 -9.77 12.75 -9.94
C GLU A 64 -11.01 13.11 -10.79
N GLU A 65 -10.85 13.28 -12.09
CA GLU A 65 -11.93 13.65 -12.99
C GLU A 65 -13.02 12.58 -13.07
N LYS A 66 -12.63 11.32 -13.23
CA LYS A 66 -13.57 10.20 -13.29
C LYS A 66 -14.33 10.05 -11.97
N TYR A 67 -13.64 10.23 -10.84
CA TYR A 67 -14.30 10.15 -9.54
C TYR A 67 -15.22 11.34 -9.29
N ALA A 68 -14.84 12.55 -9.69
CA ALA A 68 -15.70 13.74 -9.59
C ALA A 68 -16.97 13.60 -10.43
N ALA A 69 -16.85 13.13 -11.69
CA ALA A 69 -18.01 12.85 -12.53
C ALA A 69 -18.96 11.82 -11.90
N TYR A 70 -18.43 10.74 -11.36
CA TYR A 70 -19.20 9.74 -10.64
C TYR A 70 -19.93 10.31 -9.41
N LEU A 71 -19.27 11.18 -8.61
CA LEU A 71 -19.90 11.82 -7.46
C LEU A 71 -21.08 12.73 -7.89
N ALA A 72 -20.91 13.47 -8.98
CA ALA A 72 -21.97 14.30 -9.54
C ALA A 72 -23.19 13.45 -9.97
N GLU A 73 -22.95 12.32 -10.63
CA GLU A 73 -24.00 11.38 -11.03
C GLU A 73 -24.72 10.78 -9.80
N CYS A 74 -23.98 10.35 -8.79
CA CYS A 74 -24.56 9.86 -7.53
C CYS A 74 -25.43 10.90 -6.86
N GLY A 75 -24.97 12.17 -6.82
CA GLY A 75 -25.73 13.29 -6.27
C GLY A 75 -27.03 13.53 -7.01
N ALA A 76 -27.00 13.54 -8.34
CA ALA A 76 -28.19 13.69 -9.18
C ALA A 76 -29.21 12.56 -8.96
N LYS A 77 -28.73 11.33 -8.79
CA LYS A 77 -29.58 10.14 -8.55
C LYS A 77 -29.93 9.94 -7.08
N LYS A 78 -29.40 10.75 -6.17
CA LYS A 78 -29.56 10.61 -4.70
C LYS A 78 -29.16 9.23 -4.16
N VAL A 79 -28.10 8.65 -4.73
CA VAL A 79 -27.55 7.35 -4.30
C VAL A 79 -26.24 7.54 -3.55
N LYS A 80 -25.95 6.62 -2.63
CA LYS A 80 -24.70 6.65 -1.88
C LYS A 80 -23.52 6.34 -2.80
N ALA A 81 -22.53 7.23 -2.82
CA ALA A 81 -21.31 7.03 -3.57
C ALA A 81 -20.42 5.93 -2.97
N ARG A 82 -19.76 5.16 -3.84
CA ARG A 82 -18.65 4.27 -3.47
C ARG A 82 -17.42 5.09 -3.11
N GLY A 83 -16.55 4.53 -2.28
CA GLY A 83 -15.29 5.19 -1.92
C GLY A 83 -14.30 5.30 -3.09
N SER A 84 -13.39 6.25 -2.99
CA SER A 84 -12.36 6.50 -4.01
C SER A 84 -11.29 5.41 -4.12
N ARG A 85 -11.27 4.44 -3.19
CA ARG A 85 -10.39 3.25 -3.24
C ARG A 85 -10.88 2.17 -4.21
N ASN A 86 -12.06 2.34 -4.78
CA ASN A 86 -12.54 1.39 -5.78
C ASN A 86 -11.64 1.45 -7.02
N GLU A 87 -11.23 0.29 -7.51
CA GLU A 87 -10.32 0.14 -8.67
C GLU A 87 -10.82 0.83 -9.92
N ASP A 88 -12.16 0.95 -10.10
CA ASP A 88 -12.75 1.70 -11.20
C ASP A 88 -12.28 3.17 -11.28
N PHE A 89 -11.80 3.72 -10.15
CA PHE A 89 -11.34 5.10 -10.02
C PHE A 89 -9.85 5.22 -9.80
N MET A 90 -9.10 4.17 -10.08
CA MET A 90 -7.64 4.15 -9.86
C MET A 90 -6.90 4.07 -11.19
N LEU A 91 -5.77 4.77 -11.24
CA LEU A 91 -4.78 4.66 -12.31
C LEU A 91 -3.54 3.98 -11.75
N PRO A 92 -2.86 3.11 -12.52
CA PRO A 92 -1.61 2.51 -12.11
C PRO A 92 -0.56 3.57 -11.72
N THR A 93 0.18 3.30 -10.66
CA THR A 93 1.37 4.08 -10.29
C THR A 93 2.62 3.45 -10.89
N ALA A 94 3.76 4.15 -10.73
CA ALA A 94 5.08 3.58 -11.02
C ALA A 94 5.49 2.49 -10.01
N TRP A 95 4.66 2.20 -9.01
CA TRP A 95 4.97 1.29 -7.91
C TRP A 95 3.95 0.16 -7.80
N LEU A 96 4.41 -0.92 -7.17
CA LEU A 96 3.63 -2.10 -6.83
C LEU A 96 3.81 -2.40 -5.36
N MET A 97 2.72 -2.72 -4.70
CA MET A 97 2.75 -3.21 -3.33
C MET A 97 2.50 -4.71 -3.32
N ILE A 98 3.43 -5.46 -2.75
CA ILE A 98 3.35 -6.91 -2.59
C ILE A 98 3.21 -7.18 -1.09
N ASP A 99 2.10 -7.80 -0.70
CA ASP A 99 1.86 -8.26 0.65
C ASP A 99 2.12 -9.75 0.73
N ILE A 100 2.94 -10.15 1.70
CA ILE A 100 3.19 -11.52 2.10
C ILE A 100 2.64 -11.68 3.51
N ASP A 101 1.52 -12.36 3.62
CA ASP A 101 0.79 -12.54 4.87
C ASP A 101 1.07 -13.92 5.50
N HIS A 102 0.78 -14.05 6.78
CA HIS A 102 0.90 -15.29 7.56
C HIS A 102 2.33 -15.84 7.68
N GLU A 103 3.32 -14.98 7.65
CA GLU A 103 4.71 -15.32 7.85
C GLU A 103 5.08 -15.26 9.33
N GLU A 104 5.57 -16.36 9.90
CA GLU A 104 5.97 -16.43 11.31
C GLU A 104 7.28 -15.69 11.56
N HIS A 105 8.19 -15.68 10.57
CA HIS A 105 9.50 -15.06 10.64
C HIS A 105 9.73 -14.01 9.54
N PRO A 106 8.95 -12.93 9.51
CA PRO A 106 8.98 -11.97 8.40
C PRO A 106 10.33 -11.25 8.23
N TYR A 107 11.14 -11.19 9.29
CA TYR A 107 12.49 -10.62 9.20
C TYR A 107 13.45 -11.57 8.45
N ASP A 108 13.38 -12.86 8.72
CA ASP A 108 14.23 -13.87 8.05
C ASP A 108 13.85 -13.97 6.57
N LEU A 109 12.55 -13.98 6.28
CA LEU A 109 12.04 -13.91 4.92
C LEU A 109 12.53 -12.64 4.20
N TRP A 110 12.53 -11.50 4.89
CA TRP A 110 13.06 -10.26 4.32
C TRP A 110 14.55 -10.39 3.95
N GLN A 111 15.38 -10.99 4.81
CA GLN A 111 16.81 -11.19 4.51
C GLN A 111 17.01 -12.11 3.29
N GLU A 112 16.20 -13.16 3.18
CA GLU A 112 16.22 -14.05 2.02
C GLU A 112 15.83 -13.33 0.72
N ILE A 113 14.70 -12.61 0.72
CA ILE A 113 14.25 -11.84 -0.45
C ILE A 113 15.30 -10.81 -0.84
N ARG A 114 15.84 -10.08 0.11
CA ARG A 114 16.88 -9.09 -0.15
C ARG A 114 18.09 -9.70 -0.82
N THR A 115 18.60 -10.82 -0.30
CA THR A 115 19.74 -11.56 -0.90
C THR A 115 19.45 -11.95 -2.35
N ARG A 116 18.24 -12.43 -2.63
CA ARG A 116 17.82 -12.79 -3.99
C ARG A 116 17.74 -11.60 -4.93
N LEU A 117 17.19 -10.46 -4.45
CA LEU A 117 17.14 -9.22 -5.22
C LEU A 117 18.54 -8.69 -5.55
N GLU A 118 19.48 -8.78 -4.60
CA GLU A 118 20.88 -8.41 -4.80
C GLU A 118 21.54 -9.32 -5.85
N ALA A 119 21.35 -10.63 -5.74
CA ALA A 119 21.91 -11.61 -6.68
C ALA A 119 21.39 -11.45 -8.13
N GLN A 120 20.20 -10.89 -8.30
CA GLN A 120 19.59 -10.64 -9.61
C GLN A 120 19.74 -9.17 -10.08
N GLU A 121 20.49 -8.35 -9.36
CA GLU A 121 20.67 -6.91 -9.63
C GLU A 121 19.34 -6.12 -9.60
N LEU A 122 18.34 -6.62 -8.88
CA LEU A 122 17.00 -6.05 -8.79
C LEU A 122 16.77 -5.18 -7.56
N VAL A 123 17.73 -5.11 -6.65
CA VAL A 123 17.60 -4.33 -5.39
C VAL A 123 17.32 -2.84 -5.65
N GLY A 124 17.78 -2.28 -6.77
CA GLY A 124 17.52 -0.90 -7.17
C GLY A 124 16.05 -0.59 -7.46
N TYR A 125 15.22 -1.60 -7.64
CA TYR A 125 13.77 -1.46 -7.82
C TYR A 125 12.98 -1.58 -6.51
N LEU A 126 13.63 -1.93 -5.41
CA LEU A 126 13.01 -1.90 -4.10
C LEU A 126 12.96 -0.47 -3.58
N ILE A 127 11.77 0.04 -3.36
CA ILE A 127 11.54 1.38 -2.82
C ILE A 127 11.49 1.33 -1.30
N PHE A 128 10.78 0.33 -0.76
CA PHE A 128 10.49 0.25 0.65
C PHE A 128 10.09 -1.17 1.04
N ALA A 129 10.52 -1.61 2.22
CA ALA A 129 10.09 -2.86 2.82
C ALA A 129 9.78 -2.65 4.30
N HIS A 130 8.72 -3.27 4.79
CA HIS A 130 8.43 -3.25 6.22
C HIS A 130 7.64 -4.46 6.67
N ILE A 131 7.84 -4.83 7.93
CA ILE A 131 6.99 -5.83 8.59
C ILE A 131 5.61 -5.20 8.80
N THR A 132 4.55 -5.95 8.46
CA THR A 132 3.18 -5.48 8.61
C THR A 132 2.86 -5.18 10.09
N PRO A 133 1.87 -4.33 10.37
CA PRO A 133 1.52 -3.97 11.74
C PRO A 133 1.17 -5.18 12.63
N SER A 134 0.64 -6.25 12.05
CA SER A 134 0.37 -7.51 12.79
C SER A 134 1.65 -8.20 13.29
N GLY A 135 2.79 -7.94 12.66
CA GLY A 135 4.05 -8.62 12.96
C GLY A 135 4.19 -9.98 12.26
N THR A 136 3.16 -10.43 11.54
CA THR A 136 3.09 -11.73 10.87
C THR A 136 3.01 -11.60 9.35
N GLY A 137 3.67 -10.63 8.79
CA GLY A 137 3.72 -10.43 7.35
C GLY A 137 4.76 -9.42 6.96
N LEU A 138 5.13 -9.46 5.69
CA LEU A 138 6.08 -8.55 5.06
C LEU A 138 5.39 -7.82 3.92
N ARG A 139 5.61 -6.51 3.84
CA ARG A 139 5.15 -5.69 2.72
C ARG A 139 6.35 -5.14 1.97
N LEU A 140 6.34 -5.34 0.66
CA LEU A 140 7.34 -4.80 -0.25
C LEU A 140 6.67 -3.76 -1.15
N VAL A 141 7.33 -2.64 -1.36
CA VAL A 141 6.96 -1.66 -2.38
C VAL A 141 8.07 -1.63 -3.42
N MET A 142 7.74 -2.08 -4.63
CA MET A 142 8.65 -2.23 -5.75
C MET A 142 8.36 -1.20 -6.82
N ALA A 143 9.38 -0.64 -7.45
CA ALA A 143 9.19 0.08 -8.70
C ALA A 143 8.75 -0.90 -9.80
N ARG A 144 7.90 -0.45 -10.71
CA ARG A 144 7.58 -1.22 -11.92
C ARG A 144 8.80 -1.29 -12.82
N LEU A 145 9.09 -2.47 -13.33
CA LEU A 145 10.06 -2.60 -14.42
C LEU A 145 9.51 -1.96 -15.70
N PRO A 146 10.37 -1.50 -16.63
CA PRO A 146 9.92 -0.86 -17.86
C PRO A 146 8.84 -1.64 -18.63
N GLU A 147 9.01 -2.95 -18.73
CA GLU A 147 8.07 -3.86 -19.38
C GLU A 147 6.72 -4.03 -18.65
N MET A 148 6.66 -3.66 -17.37
CA MET A 148 5.45 -3.74 -16.54
C MET A 148 4.65 -2.44 -16.53
N THR A 149 5.11 -1.38 -17.17
CA THR A 149 4.55 -0.03 -17.05
C THR A 149 3.08 0.05 -17.44
N LEU A 150 2.68 -0.72 -18.45
CA LEU A 150 1.31 -0.75 -18.95
C LEU A 150 0.48 -1.93 -18.41
N LEU A 151 1.06 -2.82 -17.63
CA LEU A 151 0.33 -3.95 -17.08
C LEU A 151 -0.66 -3.52 -16.01
N HIS A 152 -1.78 -4.22 -15.92
CA HIS A 152 -2.68 -4.14 -14.78
C HIS A 152 -1.93 -4.52 -13.49
N PHE A 153 -2.42 -4.10 -12.34
CA PHE A 153 -1.75 -4.31 -11.05
C PHE A 153 -1.42 -5.79 -10.77
N GLU A 154 -2.39 -6.68 -10.94
CA GLU A 154 -2.22 -8.12 -10.66
C GLU A 154 -1.24 -8.80 -11.64
N ASP A 155 -1.25 -8.41 -12.90
CA ASP A 155 -0.30 -8.93 -13.91
C ASP A 155 1.12 -8.46 -13.61
N ALA A 156 1.30 -7.19 -13.25
CA ALA A 156 2.59 -6.66 -12.86
C ALA A 156 3.11 -7.29 -11.55
N LYS A 157 2.23 -7.54 -10.57
CA LYS A 157 2.55 -8.25 -9.34
C LYS A 157 3.00 -9.69 -9.62
N SER A 158 2.26 -10.41 -10.46
CA SER A 158 2.59 -11.77 -10.88
C SER A 158 3.94 -11.83 -11.60
N ALA A 159 4.22 -10.86 -12.47
CA ALA A 159 5.50 -10.75 -13.17
C ALA A 159 6.66 -10.49 -12.22
N TRP A 160 6.46 -9.73 -11.13
CA TRP A 160 7.46 -9.56 -10.07
C TRP A 160 7.67 -10.84 -9.26
N LEU A 161 6.57 -11.49 -8.83
CA LEU A 161 6.65 -12.73 -8.05
C LEU A 161 7.36 -13.86 -8.81
N ALA A 162 7.24 -13.89 -10.13
CA ALA A 162 7.97 -14.83 -10.97
C ALA A 162 9.50 -14.59 -11.00
N ARG A 163 9.95 -13.39 -10.61
CA ARG A 163 11.38 -13.01 -10.54
C ARG A 163 11.98 -13.13 -9.14
N ILE A 164 11.13 -13.25 -8.13
CA ILE A 164 11.53 -13.45 -6.73
C ILE A 164 11.07 -14.88 -6.34
N PRO A 165 11.73 -15.92 -6.79
CA PRO A 165 11.35 -17.31 -6.51
C PRO A 165 11.60 -17.69 -5.05
#